data_d5582e5ccb47c0c8f2ea3cb837c7a0a3
#
_entry.id   d5582e5ccb47c0c8f2ea3cb837c7a0a3
#
_cell.length_a   1.000
_cell.length_b   1.000
_cell.length_c   1.000
_cell.angle_alpha   90.00
_cell.angle_beta   90.00
_cell.angle_gamma   90.00
#
_symmetry.space_group_name_H-M   'P 1'
#
loop_
_entity.id
_entity.type
_entity.pdbx_description
1 polymer ?
#
loop_
_entity_poly.entity_id
_entity_poly.type
_entity_poly.pdbx_seq_one_letter_code
_entity_poly.pdbx_strand_id
1 'polypeptide(L)'
;MIYFLIYLLIYPYLFVMKKLKFKGEKGKILLIQTAKIGDYANSTVIFEKLGKFDVLIDEINLAFAKHDRRIEKIFTINGVKRKKASKLGLALELFSRNYESVYVLMPNSLNLFLARCTLAKNIVAVHHYATSSDFALLALGMKKAPHTLRDLTLLTYLKMLGISELKYEKCLQKPLVIPRENLVKSDKFKIGVSLSAGNKMKTPPKKTWEKIFEIFAKFDCEVYIFGVGEEAALLQNLLAENADEKRAKNLSERGICTDLAGNGASEIYGGLENANGKQTSYAQNYTEASYTAANFIAQNTAYKKLNLNTERAAENDDKNTNNAPSLRAQNTDDKTTYDNANDKQAKAQICSEKGTSDGSNLSSQICDIYVKKFGKNELKIISLIGKIKLEELPFYLSQMQLYASSDTGNYYVADSVRTPTICLMGPCFASEQRGVADSLVIDSHLPPVSSVFKTVRGIDASAFFELSEQNLADIEAFVKVRYISYLSREDNFLC
;
A
#
# COMPACT_ATOMS: atom_id res chain seq x y z
N MET A 1 -10.80 -7.04 -27.33
CA MET A 1 -11.08 -6.75 -28.78
C MET A 1 -12.04 -5.59 -28.99
N ILE A 2 -13.15 -5.47 -28.24
CA ILE A 2 -14.19 -4.47 -28.51
C ILE A 2 -13.67 -3.00 -28.46
N TYR A 3 -12.83 -2.64 -27.53
CA TYR A 3 -12.26 -1.29 -27.44
C TYR A 3 -11.35 -0.94 -28.63
N PHE A 4 -10.62 -1.92 -29.14
CA PHE A 4 -9.80 -1.73 -30.32
C PHE A 4 -10.65 -1.49 -31.59
N LEU A 5 -11.73 -2.25 -31.76
CA LEU A 5 -12.67 -2.04 -32.85
C LEU A 5 -13.37 -0.68 -32.77
N ILE A 6 -13.84 -0.29 -31.59
CA ILE A 6 -14.43 1.04 -31.38
C ILE A 6 -13.39 2.13 -31.71
N TYR A 7 -12.14 1.97 -31.30
CA TYR A 7 -11.07 2.92 -31.63
C TYR A 7 -10.89 3.04 -33.14
N LEU A 8 -10.83 1.93 -33.88
CA LEU A 8 -10.69 1.96 -35.35
C LEU A 8 -11.84 2.70 -36.04
N LEU A 9 -13.08 2.53 -35.56
CA LEU A 9 -14.25 3.22 -36.12
C LEU A 9 -14.21 4.73 -35.90
N ILE A 10 -13.72 5.20 -34.73
CA ILE A 10 -13.71 6.62 -34.42
C ILE A 10 -12.40 7.31 -34.82
N TYR A 11 -11.35 6.55 -35.10
CA TYR A 11 -10.03 7.08 -35.42
C TYR A 11 -10.04 8.09 -36.61
N PRO A 12 -10.69 7.82 -37.75
CA PRO A 12 -10.70 8.78 -38.88
C PRO A 12 -11.28 10.14 -38.47
N TYR A 13 -12.37 10.13 -37.70
CA TYR A 13 -12.98 11.36 -37.18
C TYR A 13 -12.01 12.11 -36.26
N LEU A 14 -11.43 11.43 -35.26
CA LEU A 14 -10.48 12.04 -34.34
C LEU A 14 -9.25 12.61 -35.09
N PHE A 15 -8.75 11.88 -36.08
CA PHE A 15 -7.58 12.30 -36.87
C PHE A 15 -7.85 13.59 -37.64
N VAL A 16 -8.98 13.72 -38.33
CA VAL A 16 -9.38 14.92 -39.02
C VAL A 16 -9.57 16.09 -38.04
N MET A 17 -10.29 15.86 -36.95
CA MET A 17 -10.52 16.87 -35.91
C MET A 17 -9.22 17.34 -35.27
N LYS A 18 -8.24 16.44 -35.03
CA LYS A 18 -6.93 16.80 -34.49
C LYS A 18 -6.22 17.80 -35.40
N LYS A 19 -6.22 17.56 -36.71
CA LYS A 19 -5.57 18.45 -37.69
C LYS A 19 -6.27 19.78 -37.82
N LEU A 20 -7.59 19.81 -37.76
CA LEU A 20 -8.37 21.05 -37.92
C LEU A 20 -8.34 21.91 -36.66
N LYS A 21 -8.53 21.30 -35.48
CA LYS A 21 -8.74 22.03 -34.21
C LYS A 21 -7.43 22.50 -33.56
N PHE A 22 -6.34 21.69 -33.64
CA PHE A 22 -5.14 21.91 -32.83
C PHE A 22 -3.89 22.22 -33.66
N LYS A 23 -4.06 22.82 -34.83
CA LYS A 23 -2.94 23.18 -35.69
C LYS A 23 -2.06 24.25 -35.00
N GLY A 24 -0.78 23.87 -34.74
CA GLY A 24 0.20 24.78 -34.13
C GLY A 24 0.09 24.96 -32.60
N GLU A 25 -0.88 24.35 -31.94
CA GLU A 25 -0.98 24.43 -30.46
C GLU A 25 0.03 23.52 -29.77
N LYS A 26 0.59 24.02 -28.66
CA LYS A 26 1.44 23.21 -27.75
C LYS A 26 0.57 22.23 -27.02
N GLY A 27 0.95 20.96 -27.05
CA GLY A 27 0.23 19.89 -26.37
C GLY A 27 0.45 19.88 -24.85
N LYS A 28 -0.49 19.25 -24.15
CA LYS A 28 -0.50 19.04 -22.69
C LYS A 28 -0.01 17.64 -22.32
N ILE A 29 0.13 17.40 -21.03
CA ILE A 29 0.48 16.10 -20.48
C ILE A 29 -0.76 15.51 -19.78
N LEU A 30 -1.05 14.23 -20.00
CA LEU A 30 -2.05 13.47 -19.26
C LEU A 30 -1.38 12.32 -18.51
N LEU A 31 -1.72 12.19 -17.23
CA LEU A 31 -1.37 11.03 -16.41
C LEU A 31 -2.62 10.17 -16.16
N ILE A 32 -2.57 8.88 -16.44
CA ILE A 32 -3.66 7.93 -16.19
C ILE A 32 -3.26 6.99 -15.06
N GLN A 33 -3.84 7.21 -13.85
CA GLN A 33 -3.64 6.40 -12.64
C GLN A 33 -4.99 6.11 -11.98
N THR A 34 -5.67 5.08 -12.44
CA THR A 34 -7.04 4.73 -12.00
C THR A 34 -7.09 3.68 -10.89
N ALA A 35 -5.97 3.42 -10.24
CA ALA A 35 -5.87 2.51 -9.10
C ALA A 35 -6.21 3.22 -7.77
N LYS A 36 -5.99 2.55 -6.66
CA LYS A 36 -6.35 3.01 -5.32
C LYS A 36 -5.29 3.93 -4.71
N ILE A 37 -5.52 4.33 -3.45
CA ILE A 37 -4.73 5.32 -2.71
C ILE A 37 -3.22 5.00 -2.71
N GLY A 38 -2.85 3.73 -2.45
CA GLY A 38 -1.45 3.33 -2.39
C GLY A 38 -0.73 3.52 -3.73
N ASP A 39 -1.34 3.09 -4.83
CA ASP A 39 -0.79 3.26 -6.18
C ASP A 39 -0.74 4.75 -6.59
N TYR A 40 -1.75 5.53 -6.18
CA TYR A 40 -1.72 6.97 -6.38
C TYR A 40 -0.56 7.62 -5.61
N ALA A 41 -0.39 7.30 -4.32
CA ALA A 41 0.69 7.79 -3.49
C ALA A 41 2.08 7.45 -4.11
N ASN A 42 2.25 6.22 -4.59
CA ASN A 42 3.46 5.80 -5.28
C ASN A 42 3.67 6.55 -6.62
N SER A 43 2.61 6.85 -7.35
CA SER A 43 2.72 7.58 -8.62
C SER A 43 3.20 9.02 -8.44
N THR A 44 3.05 9.60 -7.25
CA THR A 44 3.46 10.98 -6.98
C THR A 44 4.96 11.23 -7.13
N VAL A 45 5.77 10.17 -7.16
CA VAL A 45 7.22 10.24 -7.41
C VAL A 45 7.58 10.94 -8.74
N ILE A 46 6.69 10.88 -9.73
CA ILE A 46 6.91 11.49 -11.06
C ILE A 46 6.29 12.87 -11.22
N PHE A 47 5.44 13.32 -10.29
CA PHE A 47 4.67 14.56 -10.45
C PHE A 47 5.55 15.80 -10.63
N GLU A 48 6.65 15.89 -9.86
CA GLU A 48 7.60 17.01 -9.99
C GLU A 48 8.24 17.07 -11.37
N LYS A 49 8.53 15.90 -11.94
CA LYS A 49 9.15 15.79 -13.27
C LYS A 49 8.18 16.07 -14.42
N LEU A 50 6.88 15.84 -14.19
CA LEU A 50 5.86 16.17 -15.18
C LEU A 50 5.57 17.68 -15.26
N GLY A 51 5.79 18.42 -14.16
CA GLY A 51 5.42 19.83 -14.05
C GLY A 51 3.91 20.03 -14.00
N LYS A 52 3.31 20.75 -14.96
CA LYS A 52 1.85 20.91 -15.08
C LYS A 52 1.25 19.81 -15.94
N PHE A 53 0.19 19.16 -15.44
CA PHE A 53 -0.47 18.04 -16.14
C PHE A 53 -1.93 17.90 -15.76
N ASP A 54 -2.69 17.22 -16.61
CA ASP A 54 -4.04 16.74 -16.32
C ASP A 54 -3.94 15.29 -15.80
N VAL A 55 -4.92 14.86 -14.99
CA VAL A 55 -4.93 13.50 -14.44
C VAL A 55 -6.27 12.81 -14.63
N LEU A 56 -6.24 11.52 -14.98
CA LEU A 56 -7.39 10.61 -14.93
C LEU A 56 -7.19 9.62 -13.78
N ILE A 57 -8.05 9.69 -12.75
CA ILE A 57 -7.92 8.95 -11.49
C ILE A 57 -9.18 8.19 -11.08
N ASP A 58 -9.05 7.31 -10.10
CA ASP A 58 -10.20 6.84 -9.31
C ASP A 58 -10.66 7.97 -8.37
N GLU A 59 -11.98 8.11 -8.19
CA GLU A 59 -12.61 9.16 -7.39
C GLU A 59 -12.08 9.24 -5.95
N ILE A 60 -11.67 8.10 -5.37
CA ILE A 60 -11.09 8.05 -4.03
C ILE A 60 -9.83 8.93 -3.89
N ASN A 61 -9.12 9.14 -4.98
CA ASN A 61 -7.89 9.95 -5.01
C ASN A 61 -8.15 11.46 -5.15
N LEU A 62 -9.42 11.88 -5.34
CA LEU A 62 -9.80 13.29 -5.41
C LEU A 62 -9.38 14.05 -4.15
N ALA A 63 -9.44 13.40 -2.99
CA ALA A 63 -9.04 13.98 -1.71
C ALA A 63 -7.61 14.55 -1.73
N PHE A 64 -6.72 13.94 -2.51
CA PHE A 64 -5.33 14.38 -2.66
C PHE A 64 -5.15 15.26 -3.91
N ALA A 65 -5.70 14.83 -5.05
CA ALA A 65 -5.46 15.45 -6.35
C ALA A 65 -5.95 16.91 -6.40
N LYS A 66 -7.08 17.23 -5.78
CA LYS A 66 -7.68 18.58 -5.78
C LYS A 66 -6.81 19.64 -5.09
N HIS A 67 -5.88 19.22 -4.25
CA HIS A 67 -4.98 20.12 -3.51
C HIS A 67 -3.59 20.24 -4.16
N ASP A 68 -3.30 19.47 -5.19
CA ASP A 68 -2.01 19.51 -5.87
C ASP A 68 -2.01 20.58 -6.98
N ARG A 69 -1.26 21.65 -6.78
CA ARG A 69 -1.18 22.80 -7.72
C ARG A 69 -0.57 22.47 -9.08
N ARG A 70 0.05 21.29 -9.25
CA ARG A 70 0.59 20.83 -10.53
C ARG A 70 -0.50 20.24 -11.41
N ILE A 71 -1.60 19.77 -10.82
CA ILE A 71 -2.73 19.20 -11.56
C ILE A 71 -3.61 20.33 -12.07
N GLU A 72 -3.72 20.46 -13.40
CA GLU A 72 -4.55 21.48 -14.04
C GLU A 72 -6.01 21.07 -14.16
N LYS A 73 -6.26 19.82 -14.55
CA LYS A 73 -7.60 19.26 -14.64
C LYS A 73 -7.64 17.81 -14.14
N ILE A 74 -8.69 17.51 -13.39
CA ILE A 74 -8.94 16.18 -12.85
C ILE A 74 -10.11 15.55 -13.60
N PHE A 75 -9.91 14.34 -14.11
CA PHE A 75 -10.94 13.46 -14.63
C PHE A 75 -11.09 12.25 -13.72
N THR A 76 -12.31 11.76 -13.55
CA THR A 76 -12.56 10.54 -12.77
C THR A 76 -13.12 9.42 -13.63
N ILE A 77 -12.64 8.19 -13.39
CA ILE A 77 -13.08 7.00 -14.10
C ILE A 77 -14.39 6.43 -13.55
N ASN A 78 -14.82 6.84 -12.35
CA ASN A 78 -15.92 6.23 -11.62
C ASN A 78 -17.28 6.42 -12.28
N GLY A 79 -17.52 7.55 -12.94
CA GLY A 79 -18.73 7.76 -13.73
C GLY A 79 -18.92 6.69 -14.81
N VAL A 80 -17.81 6.33 -15.48
CA VAL A 80 -17.79 5.27 -16.50
C VAL A 80 -17.93 3.88 -15.88
N LYS A 81 -17.22 3.60 -14.77
CA LYS A 81 -17.34 2.32 -14.05
C LYS A 81 -18.76 2.06 -13.55
N ARG A 82 -19.45 3.09 -13.08
CA ARG A 82 -20.85 3.02 -12.59
C ARG A 82 -21.90 3.11 -13.71
N LYS A 83 -21.49 3.12 -14.99
CA LYS A 83 -22.37 3.29 -16.15
C LYS A 83 -23.22 4.59 -16.14
N LYS A 84 -22.78 5.60 -15.38
CA LYS A 84 -23.40 6.94 -15.31
C LYS A 84 -22.85 7.90 -16.37
N ALA A 85 -21.69 7.59 -16.96
CA ALA A 85 -21.06 8.37 -18.02
C ALA A 85 -20.66 7.47 -19.19
N SER A 86 -20.66 8.04 -20.39
CA SER A 86 -20.24 7.34 -21.61
C SER A 86 -18.71 7.21 -21.65
N LYS A 87 -18.21 6.01 -21.99
CA LYS A 87 -16.79 5.79 -22.27
C LYS A 87 -16.30 6.64 -23.44
N LEU A 88 -17.14 6.76 -24.46
CA LEU A 88 -16.86 7.60 -25.62
C LEU A 88 -16.90 9.09 -25.25
N GLY A 89 -17.85 9.51 -24.42
CA GLY A 89 -17.90 10.89 -23.92
C GLY A 89 -16.62 11.28 -23.18
N LEU A 90 -16.12 10.44 -22.29
CA LEU A 90 -14.84 10.66 -21.59
C LEU A 90 -13.68 10.66 -22.59
N ALA A 91 -13.67 9.76 -23.58
CA ALA A 91 -12.63 9.75 -24.61
C ALA A 91 -12.58 11.05 -25.43
N LEU A 92 -13.76 11.58 -25.82
CA LEU A 92 -13.87 12.86 -26.55
C LEU A 92 -13.50 14.05 -25.67
N GLU A 93 -13.85 14.03 -24.40
CA GLU A 93 -13.43 15.06 -23.43
C GLU A 93 -11.90 15.08 -23.27
N LEU A 94 -11.25 13.93 -23.10
CA LEU A 94 -9.79 13.82 -23.06
C LEU A 94 -9.17 14.27 -24.38
N PHE A 95 -9.73 13.86 -25.54
CA PHE A 95 -9.26 14.29 -26.86
C PHE A 95 -9.29 15.82 -26.99
N SER A 96 -10.33 16.48 -26.48
CA SER A 96 -10.51 17.94 -26.58
C SER A 96 -9.41 18.75 -25.88
N ARG A 97 -8.61 18.13 -25.03
CA ARG A 97 -7.52 18.79 -24.27
C ARG A 97 -6.20 18.89 -25.02
N ASN A 98 -6.06 18.28 -26.20
CA ASN A 98 -4.87 18.31 -27.04
C ASN A 98 -3.59 17.83 -26.31
N TYR A 99 -3.56 16.58 -25.90
CA TYR A 99 -2.37 16.03 -25.26
C TYR A 99 -1.25 15.77 -26.27
N GLU A 100 0.00 16.11 -25.88
CA GLU A 100 1.23 15.74 -26.57
C GLU A 100 1.79 14.42 -26.01
N SER A 101 1.72 14.27 -24.69
CA SER A 101 2.21 13.09 -23.98
C SER A 101 1.16 12.52 -23.04
N VAL A 102 1.04 11.19 -23.03
CA VAL A 102 0.15 10.45 -22.13
C VAL A 102 0.94 9.35 -21.46
N TYR A 103 0.89 9.29 -20.12
CA TYR A 103 1.52 8.27 -19.31
C TYR A 103 0.46 7.38 -18.68
N VAL A 104 0.45 6.08 -19.01
CA VAL A 104 -0.53 5.12 -18.50
C VAL A 104 0.14 4.23 -17.45
N LEU A 105 -0.06 4.56 -16.17
CA LEU A 105 0.56 3.85 -15.05
C LEU A 105 -0.19 2.57 -14.69
N MET A 106 -1.51 2.58 -14.85
CA MET A 106 -2.37 1.42 -14.61
C MET A 106 -3.01 0.98 -15.93
N PRO A 107 -2.28 0.22 -16.75
CA PRO A 107 -2.75 -0.18 -18.07
C PRO A 107 -3.79 -1.30 -17.95
N ASN A 108 -4.97 -1.00 -18.42
CA ASN A 108 -6.04 -1.97 -18.72
C ASN A 108 -6.69 -1.57 -20.05
N SER A 109 -7.56 -2.42 -20.60
CA SER A 109 -8.15 -2.17 -21.91
C SER A 109 -8.85 -0.81 -22.01
N LEU A 110 -9.55 -0.38 -20.96
CA LEU A 110 -10.23 0.92 -20.95
C LEU A 110 -9.23 2.09 -20.92
N ASN A 111 -8.25 2.03 -20.03
CA ASN A 111 -7.24 3.11 -19.90
C ASN A 111 -6.39 3.26 -21.18
N LEU A 112 -6.02 2.13 -21.81
CA LEU A 112 -5.31 2.16 -23.08
C LEU A 112 -6.18 2.70 -24.23
N PHE A 113 -7.46 2.33 -24.26
CA PHE A 113 -8.42 2.90 -25.21
C PHE A 113 -8.54 4.42 -25.07
N LEU A 114 -8.72 4.91 -23.82
CA LEU A 114 -8.80 6.34 -23.53
C LEU A 114 -7.53 7.06 -23.95
N ALA A 115 -6.35 6.49 -23.63
CA ALA A 115 -5.07 7.04 -24.03
C ALA A 115 -4.94 7.16 -25.57
N ARG A 116 -5.32 6.12 -26.31
CA ARG A 116 -5.31 6.14 -27.79
C ARG A 116 -6.23 7.21 -28.37
N CYS A 117 -7.41 7.37 -27.81
CA CYS A 117 -8.38 8.35 -28.28
C CYS A 117 -7.87 9.80 -28.17
N THR A 118 -6.87 10.07 -27.35
CA THR A 118 -6.24 11.41 -27.28
C THR A 118 -5.46 11.77 -28.53
N LEU A 119 -5.05 10.78 -29.33
CA LEU A 119 -4.10 10.92 -30.43
C LEU A 119 -2.83 11.70 -30.02
N ALA A 120 -2.37 11.49 -28.78
CA ALA A 120 -1.11 12.07 -28.31
C ALA A 120 0.06 11.54 -29.12
N LYS A 121 1.05 12.40 -29.37
CA LYS A 121 2.25 12.04 -30.13
C LYS A 121 3.09 11.02 -29.39
N ASN A 122 3.12 11.10 -28.07
CA ASN A 122 3.90 10.24 -27.20
C ASN A 122 3.00 9.58 -26.17
N ILE A 123 2.73 8.28 -26.31
CA ILE A 123 2.00 7.48 -25.32
C ILE A 123 2.96 6.45 -24.75
N VAL A 124 3.16 6.50 -23.43
CA VAL A 124 4.01 5.58 -22.68
C VAL A 124 3.13 4.79 -21.71
N ALA A 125 3.18 3.46 -21.76
CA ALA A 125 2.40 2.62 -20.87
C ALA A 125 3.28 1.60 -20.14
N VAL A 126 2.98 1.35 -18.86
CA VAL A 126 3.56 0.21 -18.16
C VAL A 126 3.20 -1.07 -18.91
N HIS A 127 4.17 -1.92 -19.14
CA HIS A 127 4.00 -3.22 -19.77
C HIS A 127 4.34 -4.31 -18.76
N HIS A 128 3.31 -4.87 -18.14
CA HIS A 128 3.45 -5.84 -17.06
C HIS A 128 3.20 -7.28 -17.53
N TYR A 129 3.57 -8.25 -16.70
CA TYR A 129 3.49 -9.69 -16.95
C TYR A 129 2.06 -10.25 -17.08
N ALA A 130 1.03 -9.55 -16.55
CA ALA A 130 -0.39 -9.99 -16.59
C ALA A 130 -1.16 -9.35 -17.75
N THR A 131 -0.60 -9.35 -18.97
CA THR A 131 -1.22 -8.75 -20.16
C THR A 131 -2.16 -9.70 -20.86
N SER A 132 -3.27 -9.16 -21.39
CA SER A 132 -4.22 -9.87 -22.26
C SER A 132 -3.97 -9.56 -23.74
N SER A 133 -4.60 -10.34 -24.66
CA SER A 133 -4.58 -10.07 -26.10
C SER A 133 -5.12 -8.68 -26.45
N ASP A 134 -6.15 -8.23 -25.75
CA ASP A 134 -6.71 -6.88 -25.91
C ASP A 134 -5.69 -5.79 -25.55
N PHE A 135 -4.88 -6.03 -24.53
CA PHE A 135 -3.78 -5.15 -24.16
C PHE A 135 -2.78 -5.03 -25.30
N ALA A 136 -2.36 -6.15 -25.89
CA ALA A 136 -1.35 -6.16 -26.94
C ALA A 136 -1.80 -5.30 -28.15
N LEU A 137 -3.05 -5.43 -28.60
CA LEU A 137 -3.61 -4.65 -29.70
C LEU A 137 -3.74 -3.15 -29.37
N LEU A 138 -4.23 -2.83 -28.18
CA LEU A 138 -4.38 -1.43 -27.75
C LEU A 138 -3.03 -0.76 -27.47
N ALA A 139 -2.01 -1.50 -27.07
CA ALA A 139 -0.67 -0.99 -26.83
C ALA A 139 0.22 -0.96 -28.08
N LEU A 140 -0.29 -1.37 -29.25
CA LEU A 140 0.49 -1.37 -30.49
C LEU A 140 0.95 0.04 -30.85
N GLY A 141 2.27 0.24 -31.04
CA GLY A 141 2.86 1.54 -31.32
C GLY A 141 3.00 2.50 -30.14
N MET A 142 2.59 2.11 -28.93
CA MET A 142 2.93 2.86 -27.71
C MET A 142 4.35 2.50 -27.26
N LYS A 143 5.02 3.45 -26.60
CA LYS A 143 6.25 3.15 -25.87
C LYS A 143 5.92 2.30 -24.64
N LYS A 144 6.67 1.24 -24.41
CA LYS A 144 6.46 0.30 -23.33
C LYS A 144 7.50 0.49 -22.24
N ALA A 145 7.07 0.68 -20.99
CA ALA A 145 7.92 0.59 -19.81
C ALA A 145 7.77 -0.83 -19.22
N PRO A 146 8.75 -1.72 -19.41
CA PRO A 146 8.63 -3.10 -18.94
C PRO A 146 8.60 -3.14 -17.41
N HIS A 147 7.79 -4.06 -16.87
CA HIS A 147 7.62 -4.27 -15.44
C HIS A 147 7.43 -5.76 -15.14
N THR A 148 8.21 -6.27 -14.20
CA THR A 148 8.17 -7.65 -13.73
C THR A 148 7.87 -7.70 -12.23
N LEU A 149 7.61 -8.89 -11.67
CA LEU A 149 7.44 -9.07 -10.22
C LEU A 149 8.67 -8.68 -9.38
N ARG A 150 9.83 -8.52 -10.01
CA ARG A 150 11.08 -8.12 -9.36
C ARG A 150 11.35 -6.62 -9.43
N ASP A 151 10.57 -5.89 -10.24
CA ASP A 151 10.73 -4.44 -10.41
C ASP A 151 9.88 -3.69 -9.38
N LEU A 152 10.49 -2.76 -8.68
CA LEU A 152 9.73 -1.84 -7.83
C LEU A 152 8.88 -0.90 -8.70
N THR A 153 7.57 -0.87 -8.47
CA THR A 153 6.59 -0.16 -9.30
C THR A 153 6.92 1.32 -9.47
N LEU A 154 7.35 2.00 -8.40
CA LEU A 154 7.72 3.41 -8.50
C LEU A 154 8.97 3.64 -9.35
N LEU A 155 9.94 2.71 -9.42
CA LEU A 155 11.06 2.77 -10.35
C LEU A 155 10.60 2.62 -11.80
N THR A 156 9.60 1.76 -12.04
CA THR A 156 8.98 1.64 -13.37
C THR A 156 8.35 2.95 -13.79
N TYR A 157 7.68 3.67 -12.88
CA TYR A 157 7.12 4.99 -13.17
C TYR A 157 8.21 6.02 -13.53
N LEU A 158 9.34 6.03 -12.82
CA LEU A 158 10.48 6.88 -13.15
C LEU A 158 11.09 6.53 -14.52
N LYS A 159 11.24 5.24 -14.83
CA LYS A 159 11.73 4.76 -16.13
C LYS A 159 10.84 5.23 -17.30
N MET A 160 9.52 5.42 -17.10
CA MET A 160 8.63 5.99 -18.12
C MET A 160 9.04 7.40 -18.54
N LEU A 161 9.71 8.15 -17.66
CA LEU A 161 10.25 9.49 -17.90
C LEU A 161 11.75 9.48 -18.28
N GLY A 162 12.34 8.31 -18.51
CA GLY A 162 13.77 8.17 -18.80
C GLY A 162 14.68 8.35 -17.58
N ILE A 163 14.13 8.24 -16.35
CA ILE A 163 14.89 8.39 -15.10
C ILE A 163 15.23 7.00 -14.58
N SER A 164 16.54 6.71 -14.46
CA SER A 164 17.03 5.41 -13.97
C SER A 164 17.35 5.39 -12.48
N GLU A 165 17.53 6.56 -11.86
CA GLU A 165 17.89 6.67 -10.44
C GLU A 165 16.65 6.89 -9.58
N LEU A 166 16.63 6.23 -8.40
CA LEU A 166 15.65 6.49 -7.37
C LEU A 166 16.02 7.78 -6.60
N LYS A 167 15.73 8.94 -7.19
CA LYS A 167 15.64 10.19 -6.42
C LYS A 167 14.25 10.24 -5.82
N TYR A 168 14.21 9.97 -4.51
CA TYR A 168 12.96 9.83 -3.80
C TYR A 168 12.38 11.19 -3.40
N GLU A 169 11.37 11.65 -4.13
CA GLU A 169 10.56 12.82 -3.76
C GLU A 169 9.11 12.54 -4.13
N LYS A 170 8.34 12.00 -3.19
CA LYS A 170 6.88 11.93 -3.34
C LYS A 170 6.27 13.26 -2.94
N CYS A 171 5.30 13.74 -3.69
CA CYS A 171 4.74 15.08 -3.46
C CYS A 171 3.77 15.17 -2.28
N LEU A 172 3.39 14.07 -1.66
CA LEU A 172 2.64 14.09 -0.40
C LEU A 172 3.52 14.35 0.83
N GLN A 173 4.83 14.59 0.65
CA GLN A 173 5.79 14.87 1.72
C GLN A 173 5.41 16.03 2.62
N LYS A 174 4.72 17.04 2.06
CA LYS A 174 4.15 18.14 2.82
C LYS A 174 2.64 17.97 2.83
N PRO A 175 2.00 17.84 3.99
CA PRO A 175 0.56 17.81 4.08
C PRO A 175 -0.05 18.99 3.35
N LEU A 176 -0.85 18.73 2.32
CA LEU A 176 -1.49 19.78 1.53
C LEU A 176 -2.69 20.42 2.28
N VAL A 177 -3.23 19.70 3.23
CA VAL A 177 -4.37 20.11 4.06
C VAL A 177 -3.99 20.00 5.53
N ILE A 178 -4.10 21.11 6.23
CA ILE A 178 -3.93 21.16 7.69
C ILE A 178 -5.34 21.22 8.29
N PRO A 179 -5.73 20.32 9.19
CA PRO A 179 -7.05 20.36 9.83
C PRO A 179 -7.20 21.60 10.71
N ARG A 180 -8.43 22.05 10.89
CA ARG A 180 -8.73 23.20 11.78
C ARG A 180 -8.40 22.90 13.24
N GLU A 181 -8.62 21.66 13.66
CA GLU A 181 -8.28 21.17 14.99
C GLU A 181 -7.38 19.94 14.87
N ASN A 182 -6.26 19.96 15.59
CA ASN A 182 -5.38 18.80 15.68
C ASN A 182 -5.91 17.86 16.77
N LEU A 183 -6.26 16.63 16.38
CA LEU A 183 -6.71 15.58 17.29
C LEU A 183 -5.54 14.88 18.02
N VAL A 184 -4.32 15.08 17.56
CA VAL A 184 -3.10 14.50 18.13
C VAL A 184 -2.42 15.58 18.97
N LYS A 185 -2.69 15.57 20.30
CA LYS A 185 -2.25 16.61 21.23
C LYS A 185 -1.16 16.15 22.21
N SER A 186 -0.75 14.88 22.13
CA SER A 186 0.22 14.29 23.04
C SER A 186 1.65 14.59 22.61
N ASP A 187 2.52 14.77 23.60
CA ASP A 187 3.97 14.90 23.43
C ASP A 187 4.70 13.54 23.56
N LYS A 188 3.98 12.44 23.88
CA LYS A 188 4.55 11.11 23.95
C LYS A 188 4.97 10.58 22.59
N PHE A 189 5.80 9.53 22.58
CA PHE A 189 6.11 8.78 21.37
C PHE A 189 4.84 8.21 20.74
N LYS A 190 4.53 8.60 19.52
CA LYS A 190 3.26 8.31 18.83
C LYS A 190 3.47 7.25 17.76
N ILE A 191 2.69 6.17 17.86
CA ILE A 191 2.68 5.09 16.87
C ILE A 191 1.31 5.09 16.18
N GLY A 192 1.29 5.35 14.88
CA GLY A 192 0.09 5.19 14.07
C GLY A 192 -0.10 3.73 13.64
N VAL A 193 -1.32 3.24 13.60
CA VAL A 193 -1.64 1.87 13.17
C VAL A 193 -2.89 1.85 12.30
N SER A 194 -2.87 1.07 11.20
CA SER A 194 -4.07 0.59 10.51
C SER A 194 -4.16 -0.92 10.63
N LEU A 195 -5.25 -1.40 11.21
CA LEU A 195 -5.44 -2.82 11.52
C LEU A 195 -5.83 -3.65 10.30
N SER A 196 -6.40 -3.01 9.26
CA SER A 196 -6.92 -3.67 8.08
C SER A 196 -6.37 -3.12 6.77
N ALA A 197 -6.70 -3.80 5.69
CA ALA A 197 -6.49 -3.34 4.32
C ALA A 197 -7.80 -3.41 3.52
N GLY A 198 -7.89 -2.65 2.43
CA GLY A 198 -9.04 -2.68 1.54
C GLY A 198 -9.30 -4.03 0.84
N ASN A 199 -8.39 -4.98 0.96
CA ASN A 199 -8.56 -6.37 0.57
C ASN A 199 -8.40 -7.25 1.81
N LYS A 200 -9.43 -8.01 2.17
CA LYS A 200 -9.45 -8.86 3.38
C LYS A 200 -8.25 -9.80 3.51
N MET A 201 -7.74 -10.35 2.40
CA MET A 201 -6.55 -11.20 2.42
C MET A 201 -5.24 -10.45 2.79
N LYS A 202 -5.26 -9.13 2.80
CA LYS A 202 -4.15 -8.28 3.24
C LYS A 202 -4.32 -7.80 4.69
N THR A 203 -5.36 -8.28 5.39
CA THR A 203 -5.66 -7.90 6.78
C THR A 203 -5.01 -8.90 7.72
N PRO A 204 -4.05 -8.49 8.55
CA PRO A 204 -3.43 -9.36 9.53
C PRO A 204 -4.46 -9.84 10.58
N PRO A 205 -4.37 -11.07 11.05
CA PRO A 205 -5.26 -11.57 12.10
C PRO A 205 -4.97 -10.93 13.46
N LYS A 206 -5.94 -10.97 14.38
CA LYS A 206 -5.85 -10.45 15.75
C LYS A 206 -4.55 -10.86 16.44
N LYS A 207 -4.21 -12.14 16.41
CA LYS A 207 -3.01 -12.71 17.07
C LYS A 207 -1.70 -12.04 16.61
N THR A 208 -1.61 -11.65 15.35
CA THR A 208 -0.43 -10.94 14.82
C THR A 208 -0.34 -9.54 15.43
N TRP A 209 -1.47 -8.82 15.51
CA TRP A 209 -1.51 -7.51 16.13
C TRP A 209 -1.26 -7.55 17.64
N GLU A 210 -1.76 -8.55 18.34
CA GLU A 210 -1.50 -8.75 19.77
C GLU A 210 0.00 -8.82 20.06
N LYS A 211 0.76 -9.63 19.30
CA LYS A 211 2.23 -9.73 19.44
C LYS A 211 2.93 -8.39 19.18
N ILE A 212 2.47 -7.63 18.19
CA ILE A 212 3.05 -6.33 17.86
C ILE A 212 2.74 -5.30 18.97
N PHE A 213 1.53 -5.31 19.50
CA PHE A 213 1.13 -4.42 20.58
C PHE A 213 1.83 -4.74 21.91
N GLU A 214 2.18 -6.01 22.14
CA GLU A 214 3.05 -6.41 23.26
C GLU A 214 4.43 -5.76 23.15
N ILE A 215 4.98 -5.63 21.92
CA ILE A 215 6.24 -4.91 21.69
C ILE A 215 6.05 -3.42 21.95
N PHE A 216 4.99 -2.80 21.42
CA PHE A 216 4.74 -1.38 21.61
C PHE A 216 4.56 -1.03 23.10
N ALA A 217 3.88 -1.89 23.87
CA ALA A 217 3.67 -1.71 25.29
C ALA A 217 4.95 -1.73 26.15
N LYS A 218 6.11 -2.11 25.59
CA LYS A 218 7.40 -2.03 26.27
C LYS A 218 7.95 -0.58 26.31
N PHE A 219 7.36 0.35 25.55
CA PHE A 219 7.80 1.73 25.41
C PHE A 219 6.75 2.68 25.98
N ASP A 220 7.17 3.83 26.53
CA ASP A 220 6.23 4.90 26.90
C ASP A 220 5.70 5.59 25.64
N CYS A 221 4.63 5.07 25.09
CA CYS A 221 4.06 5.50 23.82
C CYS A 221 2.54 5.54 23.84
N GLU A 222 1.97 6.21 22.85
CA GLU A 222 0.54 6.18 22.55
C GLU A 222 0.32 5.64 21.15
N VAL A 223 -0.65 4.72 21.01
CA VAL A 223 -1.02 4.14 19.72
C VAL A 223 -2.27 4.81 19.18
N TYR A 224 -2.18 5.33 17.97
CA TYR A 224 -3.27 5.99 17.25
C TYR A 224 -3.79 5.09 16.14
N ILE A 225 -5.06 4.67 16.22
CA ILE A 225 -5.68 3.79 15.22
C ILE A 225 -6.33 4.60 14.12
N PHE A 226 -5.81 4.44 12.91
CA PHE A 226 -6.31 5.07 11.68
C PHE A 226 -7.21 4.11 10.92
N GLY A 227 -8.33 4.60 10.39
CA GLY A 227 -9.20 3.78 9.56
C GLY A 227 -10.60 4.36 9.38
N VAL A 228 -11.45 3.54 8.79
CA VAL A 228 -12.88 3.81 8.57
C VAL A 228 -13.72 2.79 9.33
N GLY A 229 -15.05 2.87 9.25
CA GLY A 229 -15.97 2.12 10.12
C GLY A 229 -15.69 0.62 10.32
N GLU A 230 -15.12 -0.08 9.33
CA GLU A 230 -14.77 -1.52 9.44
C GLU A 230 -13.64 -1.76 10.48
N GLU A 231 -12.71 -0.83 10.61
CA GLU A 231 -11.63 -0.89 11.61
C GLU A 231 -12.14 -0.85 13.06
N ALA A 232 -13.29 -0.23 13.30
CA ALA A 232 -13.88 -0.17 14.63
C ALA A 232 -14.17 -1.57 15.17
N ALA A 233 -14.69 -2.48 14.35
CA ALA A 233 -14.95 -3.85 14.74
C ALA A 233 -13.66 -4.64 15.03
N LEU A 234 -12.60 -4.41 14.25
CA LEU A 234 -11.29 -5.01 14.47
C LEU A 234 -10.65 -4.50 15.76
N LEU A 235 -10.75 -3.20 16.02
CA LEU A 235 -10.27 -2.61 17.26
C LEU A 235 -11.02 -3.17 18.47
N GLN A 236 -12.35 -3.26 18.42
CA GLN A 236 -13.14 -3.86 19.51
C GLN A 236 -12.77 -5.34 19.73
N ASN A 237 -12.56 -6.10 18.65
CA ASN A 237 -12.08 -7.47 18.75
C ASN A 237 -10.68 -7.57 19.40
N LEU A 238 -9.78 -6.65 19.03
CA LEU A 238 -8.44 -6.58 19.61
C LEU A 238 -8.49 -6.20 21.11
N LEU A 239 -9.40 -5.31 21.49
CA LEU A 239 -9.60 -4.84 22.86
C LEU A 239 -10.31 -5.86 23.74
N ALA A 240 -11.12 -6.76 23.15
CA ALA A 240 -11.81 -7.80 23.88
C ALA A 240 -10.80 -8.78 24.55
N GLU A 241 -11.07 -9.11 25.82
CA GLU A 241 -10.32 -10.15 26.54
C GLU A 241 -10.50 -11.50 25.82
N ASN A 242 -9.42 -12.27 25.72
CA ASN A 242 -9.50 -13.61 25.18
C ASN A 242 -10.35 -14.49 26.11
N ALA A 243 -11.13 -15.43 25.56
CA ALA A 243 -11.96 -16.33 26.35
C ALA A 243 -11.14 -17.15 27.37
N ASP A 244 -9.88 -17.46 27.02
CA ASP A 244 -8.94 -18.16 27.88
C ASP A 244 -8.45 -17.31 29.05
N GLU A 245 -8.20 -15.98 28.81
CA GLU A 245 -7.86 -15.01 29.86
C GLU A 245 -9.04 -14.83 30.84
N LYS A 246 -10.28 -14.73 30.32
CA LYS A 246 -11.49 -14.72 31.15
C LYS A 246 -11.64 -15.97 31.99
N ARG A 247 -11.32 -17.13 31.40
CA ARG A 247 -11.39 -18.42 32.09
C ARG A 247 -10.33 -18.52 33.18
N ALA A 248 -9.10 -18.11 32.89
CA ALA A 248 -8.00 -18.07 33.87
C ALA A 248 -8.29 -17.08 35.00
N LYS A 249 -8.81 -15.89 34.70
CA LYS A 249 -9.22 -14.88 35.69
C LYS A 249 -10.36 -15.39 36.58
N ASN A 250 -11.40 -16.01 36.01
CA ASN A 250 -12.51 -16.61 36.73
C ASN A 250 -12.06 -17.82 37.62
N LEU A 251 -11.04 -18.57 37.20
CA LEU A 251 -10.46 -19.67 37.98
C LEU A 251 -9.62 -19.12 39.13
N SER A 252 -8.84 -18.07 38.92
CA SER A 252 -8.06 -17.40 39.96
C SER A 252 -8.95 -16.70 40.99
N GLU A 253 -10.02 -16.05 40.57
CA GLU A 253 -11.00 -15.39 41.44
C GLU A 253 -11.83 -16.42 42.28
N ARG A 254 -11.95 -17.66 41.79
CA ARG A 254 -12.60 -18.76 42.53
C ARG A 254 -11.67 -19.54 43.45
N GLY A 255 -10.40 -19.12 43.58
CA GLY A 255 -9.43 -19.77 44.46
C GLY A 255 -9.06 -21.19 44.04
N ILE A 256 -9.32 -21.59 42.82
CA ILE A 256 -8.92 -22.90 42.28
C ILE A 256 -7.50 -22.78 41.77
N CYS A 257 -6.52 -23.02 42.65
CA CYS A 257 -5.14 -23.28 42.24
C CYS A 257 -5.14 -24.59 41.45
N THR A 258 -4.97 -24.49 40.13
CA THR A 258 -4.64 -25.64 39.30
C THR A 258 -3.15 -25.89 39.38
N ASP A 259 -2.72 -26.65 40.39
CA ASP A 259 -1.44 -27.36 40.37
C ASP A 259 -1.50 -28.45 39.28
N LEU A 260 -1.35 -28.03 38.03
CA LEU A 260 -1.15 -28.91 36.88
C LEU A 260 0.30 -28.78 36.39
N ALA A 261 1.25 -28.96 37.31
CA ALA A 261 2.62 -29.29 36.98
C ALA A 261 2.88 -30.72 37.54
N GLY A 262 2.55 -31.72 36.77
CA GLY A 262 2.88 -33.08 37.15
C GLY A 262 2.20 -34.14 36.28
N ASN A 263 3.01 -34.73 35.41
CA ASN A 263 2.86 -36.02 34.77
C ASN A 263 1.86 -36.19 33.62
N GLY A 264 2.43 -36.44 32.44
CA GLY A 264 1.79 -37.24 31.41
C GLY A 264 1.74 -36.65 30.00
N ALA A 265 2.89 -36.55 29.34
CA ALA A 265 2.94 -36.60 27.87
C ALA A 265 4.35 -37.01 27.43
N SER A 266 4.74 -38.21 27.71
CA SER A 266 5.71 -38.93 26.91
C SER A 266 4.93 -40.01 26.16
N GLU A 267 5.20 -40.10 24.89
CA GLU A 267 4.69 -41.03 23.88
C GLU A 267 3.74 -40.38 22.87
N ILE A 268 4.33 -40.04 21.77
CA ILE A 268 4.01 -40.17 20.33
C ILE A 268 4.70 -39.06 19.57
N TYR A 269 5.96 -39.27 19.17
CA TYR A 269 6.57 -38.84 17.92
C TYR A 269 7.98 -39.49 17.86
N GLY A 270 8.00 -40.73 17.46
CA GLY A 270 9.19 -41.39 16.95
C GLY A 270 9.28 -41.17 15.45
N GLY A 271 10.45 -40.80 15.02
CA GLY A 271 10.89 -41.09 13.67
C GLY A 271 10.81 -39.93 12.68
N LEU A 272 11.90 -39.21 12.56
CA LEU A 272 12.59 -38.89 11.30
C LEU A 272 13.86 -38.10 11.65
N GLU A 273 14.94 -38.83 11.86
CA GLU A 273 16.31 -38.29 11.87
C GLU A 273 16.84 -38.19 10.46
N ASN A 274 17.73 -37.20 10.32
CA ASN A 274 18.80 -37.05 9.33
C ASN A 274 18.50 -36.40 7.99
N ALA A 275 18.98 -35.15 7.86
CA ALA A 275 20.00 -34.80 6.88
C ALA A 275 20.57 -33.38 7.11
N ASN A 276 21.82 -33.37 7.61
CA ASN A 276 22.92 -32.43 7.30
C ASN A 276 22.68 -30.90 7.28
N GLY A 277 22.93 -30.19 8.37
CA GLY A 277 24.17 -29.49 8.66
C GLY A 277 24.76 -28.57 7.61
N LYS A 278 24.37 -27.26 7.65
CA LYS A 278 25.28 -26.13 7.53
C LYS A 278 24.58 -24.89 8.12
N GLN A 279 24.74 -24.71 9.42
CA GLN A 279 24.64 -23.39 10.05
C GLN A 279 25.80 -22.53 9.54
N THR A 280 25.52 -21.51 8.75
CA THR A 280 26.42 -20.38 8.60
C THR A 280 26.01 -19.31 9.60
N SER A 281 26.87 -19.16 10.59
CA SER A 281 26.87 -18.13 11.60
C SER A 281 26.89 -16.72 10.98
N TYR A 282 25.77 -16.01 11.06
CA TYR A 282 25.70 -14.55 10.92
C TYR A 282 25.21 -13.94 12.24
N ALA A 283 25.93 -14.20 13.30
CA ALA A 283 25.75 -13.51 14.56
C ALA A 283 27.16 -13.15 15.05
N GLN A 284 27.61 -11.97 14.70
CA GLN A 284 28.55 -11.13 15.45
C GLN A 284 29.02 -9.99 14.55
N ASN A 285 28.55 -8.80 14.88
CA ASN A 285 29.11 -7.45 14.71
C ASN A 285 28.02 -6.44 14.36
N TYR A 286 27.11 -6.20 15.30
CA TYR A 286 26.37 -4.93 15.32
C TYR A 286 26.81 -4.13 16.56
N THR A 287 27.91 -3.43 16.40
CA THR A 287 28.27 -2.31 17.28
C THR A 287 27.39 -1.11 16.92
N GLU A 288 26.90 -0.45 17.96
CA GLU A 288 26.17 0.80 17.96
C GLU A 288 26.83 1.85 17.06
N ALA A 289 26.34 2.02 15.83
CA ALA A 289 26.53 3.27 15.09
C ALA A 289 25.60 3.35 13.88
N SER A 290 24.70 4.31 13.94
CA SER A 290 24.07 4.99 12.80
C SER A 290 23.37 4.11 11.77
N TYR A 291 22.07 3.88 11.95
CA TYR A 291 21.12 3.59 10.88
C TYR A 291 20.94 4.85 10.01
N THR A 292 21.97 5.20 9.27
CA THR A 292 21.99 6.29 8.29
C THR A 292 21.71 5.74 6.89
N ALA A 293 21.57 6.64 5.94
CA ALA A 293 21.41 6.35 4.50
C ALA A 293 22.37 5.25 3.96
N ALA A 294 23.48 5.00 4.62
CA ALA A 294 24.45 3.94 4.29
C ALA A 294 23.85 2.52 4.44
N ASN A 295 23.01 2.27 5.44
CA ASN A 295 22.36 0.95 5.61
C ASN A 295 21.22 0.74 4.60
N PHE A 296 20.55 1.81 4.19
CA PHE A 296 19.61 1.78 3.08
C PHE A 296 20.29 1.41 1.76
N ILE A 297 21.49 1.97 1.52
CA ILE A 297 22.33 1.62 0.37
C ILE A 297 22.84 0.17 0.50
N ALA A 298 23.19 -0.27 1.71
CA ALA A 298 23.65 -1.65 1.96
C ALA A 298 22.53 -2.68 1.79
N GLN A 299 21.30 -2.43 2.26
CA GLN A 299 20.14 -3.29 1.99
C GLN A 299 19.81 -3.35 0.50
N ASN A 300 19.80 -2.20 -0.21
CA ASN A 300 19.61 -2.17 -1.65
C ASN A 300 20.76 -2.83 -2.41
N THR A 301 21.98 -2.78 -1.88
CA THR A 301 23.15 -3.46 -2.48
C THR A 301 23.12 -4.97 -2.19
N ALA A 302 22.65 -5.41 -1.03
CA ALA A 302 22.41 -6.81 -0.72
C ALA A 302 21.30 -7.41 -1.58
N TYR A 303 20.19 -6.68 -1.78
CA TYR A 303 19.14 -7.05 -2.74
C TYR A 303 19.67 -7.09 -4.19
N LYS A 304 20.52 -6.16 -4.59
CA LYS A 304 21.21 -6.19 -5.90
C LYS A 304 22.14 -7.39 -6.06
N LYS A 305 22.90 -7.75 -5.03
CA LYS A 305 23.75 -8.95 -5.03
C LYS A 305 22.94 -10.26 -5.05
N LEU A 306 21.81 -10.30 -4.31
CA LEU A 306 20.90 -11.45 -4.34
C LEU A 306 20.26 -11.63 -5.73
N ASN A 307 19.86 -10.53 -6.37
CA ASN A 307 19.30 -10.55 -7.73
C ASN A 307 20.33 -10.96 -8.78
N LEU A 308 21.58 -10.49 -8.70
CA LEU A 308 22.65 -10.89 -9.62
C LEU A 308 23.02 -12.38 -9.48
N ASN A 309 22.93 -12.94 -8.27
CA ASN A 309 23.18 -14.37 -8.06
C ASN A 309 22.01 -15.24 -8.54
N THR A 310 20.76 -14.75 -8.46
CA THR A 310 19.58 -15.45 -9.02
C THR A 310 19.50 -15.34 -10.55
N GLU A 311 19.95 -14.24 -11.14
CA GLU A 311 20.07 -14.11 -12.59
C GLU A 311 21.11 -15.10 -13.17
N ARG A 312 22.27 -15.26 -12.52
CA ARG A 312 23.27 -16.26 -12.91
C ARG A 312 22.81 -17.71 -12.71
N ALA A 313 21.94 -17.97 -11.71
CA ALA A 313 21.34 -19.30 -11.52
C ALA A 313 20.26 -19.59 -12.59
N ALA A 314 19.46 -18.59 -12.98
CA ALA A 314 18.45 -18.75 -14.03
C ALA A 314 19.02 -18.92 -15.44
N GLU A 315 20.16 -18.29 -15.76
CA GLU A 315 20.85 -18.48 -17.04
C GLU A 315 21.48 -19.91 -17.19
N ASN A 316 21.77 -20.56 -16.05
CA ASN A 316 22.27 -21.94 -16.07
C ASN A 316 21.18 -23.01 -16.12
N ASP A 317 19.95 -22.69 -15.67
CA ASP A 317 18.79 -23.61 -15.72
C ASP A 317 18.12 -23.67 -17.11
N ASP A 318 18.17 -22.59 -17.90
CA ASP A 318 17.60 -22.56 -19.26
C ASP A 318 18.32 -23.48 -20.28
N LYS A 319 19.45 -24.04 -19.90
CA LYS A 319 20.19 -25.00 -20.76
C LYS A 319 19.85 -26.47 -20.53
N ASN A 320 18.96 -26.81 -19.57
CA ASN A 320 18.79 -28.23 -19.19
C ASN A 320 17.36 -28.71 -18.94
N THR A 321 16.30 -28.05 -19.45
CA THR A 321 14.91 -28.58 -19.29
C THR A 321 14.09 -28.50 -20.57
N ASN A 322 14.35 -29.44 -21.48
CA ASN A 322 13.31 -29.97 -22.37
C ASN A 322 12.68 -31.17 -21.66
N ASN A 323 11.79 -30.99 -20.72
CA ASN A 323 10.77 -31.95 -20.26
C ASN A 323 10.16 -31.47 -18.94
N ALA A 324 9.07 -30.71 -19.02
CA ALA A 324 8.14 -30.56 -17.92
C ALA A 324 6.70 -30.60 -18.47
N PRO A 325 5.75 -31.30 -17.81
CA PRO A 325 4.41 -31.47 -18.31
C PRO A 325 3.63 -30.16 -18.23
N SER A 326 2.95 -29.82 -19.31
CA SER A 326 2.05 -28.69 -19.42
C SER A 326 0.90 -28.79 -18.42
N LEU A 327 0.94 -28.03 -17.36
CA LEU A 327 -0.26 -27.73 -16.57
C LEU A 327 -1.15 -26.79 -17.39
N ARG A 328 -2.13 -27.38 -18.05
CA ARG A 328 -3.25 -26.69 -18.70
C ARG A 328 -4.00 -25.91 -17.63
N ALA A 329 -3.77 -24.60 -17.58
CA ALA A 329 -4.66 -23.69 -16.87
C ALA A 329 -6.04 -23.73 -17.57
N GLN A 330 -7.04 -24.22 -16.89
CA GLN A 330 -8.43 -24.04 -17.29
C GLN A 330 -8.74 -22.54 -17.23
N ASN A 331 -8.89 -21.92 -18.39
CA ASN A 331 -9.51 -20.61 -18.54
C ASN A 331 -11.00 -20.76 -18.19
N THR A 332 -11.36 -20.46 -16.97
CA THR A 332 -12.73 -20.07 -16.68
C THR A 332 -12.86 -18.60 -17.05
N ASP A 333 -13.65 -18.32 -18.09
CA ASP A 333 -14.15 -16.99 -18.43
C ASP A 333 -14.99 -16.46 -17.26
N ASP A 334 -14.35 -15.88 -16.28
CA ASP A 334 -15.03 -15.20 -15.18
C ASP A 334 -15.15 -13.73 -15.56
N LYS A 335 -16.37 -13.36 -15.94
CA LYS A 335 -16.83 -11.97 -16.00
C LYS A 335 -16.62 -11.36 -14.62
N THR A 336 -15.48 -10.71 -14.43
CA THR A 336 -15.18 -9.95 -13.22
C THR A 336 -16.20 -8.83 -13.05
N THR A 337 -17.28 -9.14 -12.38
CA THR A 337 -18.06 -8.17 -11.63
C THR A 337 -17.15 -7.63 -10.53
N TYR A 338 -16.73 -6.38 -10.68
CA TYR A 338 -16.09 -5.63 -9.60
C TYR A 338 -17.14 -5.37 -8.52
N ASP A 339 -17.26 -6.31 -7.56
CA ASP A 339 -18.22 -6.20 -6.48
C ASP A 339 -17.76 -5.21 -5.40
N ASN A 340 -18.48 -4.21 -5.27
CA ASN A 340 -19.27 -3.50 -4.25
C ASN A 340 -18.72 -3.32 -2.80
N ALA A 341 -17.68 -3.96 -2.33
CA ALA A 341 -17.17 -3.69 -0.99
C ALA A 341 -16.52 -2.29 -0.86
N ASN A 342 -15.77 -1.87 -1.89
CA ASN A 342 -15.17 -0.54 -1.95
C ASN A 342 -16.16 0.59 -2.30
N ASP A 343 -17.32 0.25 -2.90
CA ASP A 343 -18.40 1.21 -3.14
C ASP A 343 -19.13 1.59 -1.84
N LYS A 344 -19.12 0.71 -0.83
CA LYS A 344 -19.65 1.04 0.51
C LYS A 344 -18.76 2.03 1.27
N GLN A 345 -17.43 1.93 1.16
CA GLN A 345 -16.51 2.90 1.74
C GLN A 345 -16.67 4.29 1.11
N ALA A 346 -16.74 4.36 -0.22
CA ALA A 346 -16.98 5.62 -0.93
C ALA A 346 -18.38 6.19 -0.63
N LYS A 347 -19.39 5.33 -0.46
CA LYS A 347 -20.75 5.77 -0.10
C LYS A 347 -20.88 6.24 1.35
N ALA A 348 -20.17 5.63 2.28
CA ALA A 348 -20.15 6.09 3.68
C ALA A 348 -19.53 7.50 3.81
N GLN A 349 -18.49 7.79 3.01
CA GLN A 349 -17.90 9.13 2.96
C GLN A 349 -18.78 10.17 2.25
N ILE A 350 -19.49 9.78 1.18
CA ILE A 350 -20.36 10.68 0.40
C ILE A 350 -21.69 10.96 1.16
N CYS A 351 -22.17 10.00 1.97
CA CYS A 351 -23.38 10.23 2.78
C CYS A 351 -23.16 11.18 3.96
N SER A 352 -21.90 11.38 4.43
CA SER A 352 -21.60 12.38 5.47
C SER A 352 -21.63 13.82 4.95
N GLU A 353 -21.57 14.04 3.64
CA GLU A 353 -21.65 15.39 3.04
C GLU A 353 -23.07 15.90 2.75
N LYS A 354 -24.11 15.08 2.95
CA LYS A 354 -25.53 15.48 2.78
C LYS A 354 -26.27 15.72 4.09
N GLY A 355 -25.58 16.09 5.14
CA GLY A 355 -26.16 16.51 6.41
C GLY A 355 -26.18 18.03 6.53
N THR A 356 -27.31 18.62 6.18
CA THR A 356 -27.91 19.91 6.62
C THR A 356 -27.08 20.82 7.52
N SER A 357 -26.90 22.04 7.03
CA SER A 357 -26.56 23.23 7.83
C SER A 357 -27.55 23.43 8.98
N ASP A 358 -27.18 23.00 10.17
CA ASP A 358 -27.74 23.53 11.42
C ASP A 358 -26.63 23.53 12.47
N GLY A 359 -26.39 24.74 12.99
CA GLY A 359 -25.37 24.99 13.98
C GLY A 359 -25.80 24.46 15.35
N SER A 360 -25.23 23.34 15.72
CA SER A 360 -25.05 22.88 17.11
C SER A 360 -24.56 21.45 17.14
N ASN A 361 -23.25 21.21 17.09
CA ASN A 361 -22.65 19.99 17.66
C ASN A 361 -21.12 20.14 17.76
N LEU A 362 -20.66 20.88 18.74
CA LEU A 362 -19.25 20.97 19.14
C LEU A 362 -18.80 19.75 19.97
N SER A 363 -19.68 18.75 20.19
CA SER A 363 -19.41 17.64 21.12
C SER A 363 -18.96 16.33 20.49
N SER A 364 -18.80 16.25 19.16
CA SER A 364 -18.52 14.96 18.46
C SER A 364 -17.05 14.69 18.08
N GLN A 365 -16.10 15.53 18.50
CA GLN A 365 -14.68 15.38 18.13
C GLN A 365 -13.80 14.76 19.23
N ILE A 366 -14.39 14.23 20.30
CA ILE A 366 -13.61 13.51 21.33
C ILE A 366 -13.18 12.16 20.77
N CYS A 367 -11.87 11.92 20.76
CA CYS A 367 -11.31 10.62 20.39
C CYS A 367 -11.61 9.59 21.48
N ASP A 368 -11.99 8.39 21.07
CA ASP A 368 -12.18 7.29 22.02
C ASP A 368 -10.80 6.83 22.50
N ILE A 369 -10.62 6.77 23.82
CA ILE A 369 -9.36 6.39 24.46
C ILE A 369 -9.57 5.06 25.20
N TYR A 370 -8.68 4.13 24.98
CA TYR A 370 -8.68 2.83 25.63
C TYR A 370 -7.33 2.61 26.30
N VAL A 371 -7.35 1.88 27.42
CA VAL A 371 -6.16 1.37 28.08
C VAL A 371 -6.31 -0.14 28.19
N LYS A 372 -5.37 -0.89 27.62
CA LYS A 372 -5.39 -2.36 27.66
C LYS A 372 -4.01 -2.90 27.99
N LYS A 373 -3.98 -4.01 28.76
CA LYS A 373 -2.77 -4.78 29.02
C LYS A 373 -2.41 -5.62 27.80
N PHE A 374 -1.15 -5.53 27.40
CA PHE A 374 -0.51 -6.41 26.44
C PHE A 374 0.74 -7.01 27.11
N GLY A 375 0.71 -8.32 27.33
CA GLY A 375 1.69 -8.96 28.20
C GLY A 375 1.63 -8.41 29.64
N LYS A 376 2.75 -7.85 30.13
CA LYS A 376 2.86 -7.28 31.49
C LYS A 376 2.59 -5.77 31.56
N ASN A 377 2.54 -5.08 30.42
CA ASN A 377 2.48 -3.62 30.33
C ASN A 377 1.13 -3.12 29.85
N GLU A 378 0.78 -1.91 30.24
CA GLU A 378 -0.41 -1.19 29.76
C GLU A 378 -0.06 -0.36 28.53
N LEU A 379 -0.96 -0.31 27.56
CA LEU A 379 -0.84 0.48 26.36
C LEU A 379 -2.05 1.39 26.19
N LYS A 380 -1.82 2.68 26.00
CA LYS A 380 -2.86 3.65 25.69
C LYS A 380 -3.13 3.68 24.20
N ILE A 381 -4.37 3.46 23.81
CA ILE A 381 -4.83 3.39 22.42
C ILE A 381 -5.86 4.48 22.19
N ILE A 382 -5.67 5.28 21.15
CA ILE A 382 -6.52 6.41 20.77
C ILE A 382 -7.10 6.13 19.38
N SER A 383 -8.43 6.10 19.29
CA SER A 383 -9.11 5.84 18.03
C SER A 383 -9.34 7.12 17.23
N LEU A 384 -8.75 7.18 16.04
CA LEU A 384 -9.03 8.21 15.02
C LEU A 384 -9.95 7.66 13.91
N ILE A 385 -10.55 6.49 14.13
CA ILE A 385 -11.41 5.80 13.15
C ILE A 385 -12.62 6.69 12.81
N GLY A 386 -12.74 7.07 11.52
CA GLY A 386 -13.82 7.91 11.03
C GLY A 386 -13.79 9.36 11.52
N LYS A 387 -12.75 9.77 12.27
CA LYS A 387 -12.61 11.13 12.83
C LYS A 387 -11.89 12.10 11.91
N ILE A 388 -11.07 11.61 10.98
CA ILE A 388 -10.25 12.40 10.07
C ILE A 388 -10.72 12.25 8.62
N LYS A 389 -10.63 13.32 7.85
CA LYS A 389 -10.88 13.28 6.42
C LYS A 389 -9.67 12.72 5.67
N LEU A 390 -9.92 12.10 4.52
CA LEU A 390 -8.85 11.48 3.74
C LEU A 390 -7.78 12.50 3.29
N GLU A 391 -8.16 13.73 2.96
CA GLU A 391 -7.24 14.81 2.62
C GLU A 391 -6.35 15.27 3.78
N GLU A 392 -6.77 15.05 5.02
CA GLU A 392 -6.02 15.38 6.24
C GLU A 392 -5.09 14.25 6.68
N LEU A 393 -5.27 13.05 6.13
CA LEU A 393 -4.48 11.85 6.50
C LEU A 393 -2.96 12.09 6.44
N PRO A 394 -2.38 12.73 5.39
CA PRO A 394 -0.94 13.01 5.36
C PRO A 394 -0.47 13.88 6.54
N PHE A 395 -1.29 14.84 7.00
CA PHE A 395 -0.97 15.67 8.15
C PHE A 395 -0.87 14.84 9.43
N TYR A 396 -1.87 14.00 9.72
CA TYR A 396 -1.85 13.17 10.92
C TYR A 396 -0.75 12.11 10.89
N LEU A 397 -0.51 11.50 9.73
CA LEU A 397 0.58 10.53 9.58
C LEU A 397 1.96 11.17 9.78
N SER A 398 2.16 12.41 9.32
CA SER A 398 3.43 13.13 9.52
C SER A 398 3.75 13.47 10.97
N GLN A 399 2.77 13.41 11.88
CA GLN A 399 2.96 13.61 13.32
C GLN A 399 3.36 12.33 14.07
N MET A 400 3.29 11.18 13.42
CA MET A 400 3.66 9.89 14.03
C MET A 400 5.17 9.70 13.94
N GLN A 401 5.80 9.22 15.03
CA GLN A 401 7.19 8.81 15.03
C GLN A 401 7.38 7.45 14.37
N LEU A 402 6.31 6.66 14.28
CA LEU A 402 6.26 5.35 13.64
C LEU A 402 4.86 5.07 13.13
N TYR A 403 4.74 4.36 12.01
CA TYR A 403 3.46 3.86 11.51
C TYR A 403 3.54 2.38 11.16
N ALA A 404 2.61 1.57 11.65
CA ALA A 404 2.55 0.14 11.42
C ALA A 404 1.25 -0.27 10.71
N SER A 405 1.36 -1.06 9.65
CA SER A 405 0.20 -1.62 8.94
C SER A 405 0.60 -2.80 8.06
N SER A 406 -0.37 -3.38 7.37
CA SER A 406 -0.10 -4.24 6.22
C SER A 406 0.04 -3.43 4.93
N ASP A 407 0.17 -4.11 3.77
CA ASP A 407 0.18 -3.50 2.43
C ASP A 407 -1.17 -2.83 2.13
N THR A 408 -1.29 -1.57 2.51
CA THR A 408 -2.51 -0.74 2.41
C THR A 408 -2.20 0.67 1.91
N GLY A 409 -3.25 1.40 1.47
CA GLY A 409 -3.11 2.78 1.00
C GLY A 409 -2.47 3.71 2.03
N ASN A 410 -2.86 3.59 3.29
CA ASN A 410 -2.34 4.42 4.38
C ASN A 410 -0.82 4.25 4.59
N TYR A 411 -0.31 3.02 4.41
CA TYR A 411 1.12 2.73 4.44
C TYR A 411 1.92 3.58 3.44
N TYR A 412 1.46 3.63 2.19
CA TYR A 412 2.14 4.41 1.14
C TYR A 412 1.98 5.92 1.33
N VAL A 413 0.90 6.35 1.97
CA VAL A 413 0.76 7.76 2.38
C VAL A 413 1.74 8.09 3.51
N ALA A 414 1.88 7.22 4.53
CA ALA A 414 2.85 7.39 5.62
C ALA A 414 4.29 7.44 5.08
N ASP A 415 4.66 6.50 4.20
CA ASP A 415 5.94 6.51 3.50
C ASP A 415 6.15 7.80 2.68
N SER A 416 5.08 8.35 2.08
CA SER A 416 5.13 9.59 1.30
C SER A 416 5.40 10.83 2.14
N VAL A 417 4.99 10.86 3.40
CA VAL A 417 5.29 11.93 4.35
C VAL A 417 6.53 11.65 5.20
N ARG A 418 7.30 10.60 4.84
CA ARG A 418 8.54 10.18 5.48
C ARG A 418 8.39 9.74 6.94
N THR A 419 7.20 9.34 7.35
CA THR A 419 7.02 8.67 8.63
C THR A 419 7.69 7.30 8.56
N PRO A 420 8.54 6.93 9.52
CA PRO A 420 9.08 5.58 9.62
C PRO A 420 7.97 4.54 9.64
N THR A 421 8.10 3.45 8.88
CA THR A 421 7.00 2.50 8.71
C THR A 421 7.41 1.07 9.02
N ILE A 422 6.48 0.28 9.58
CA ILE A 422 6.52 -1.18 9.64
C ILE A 422 5.41 -1.70 8.74
N CYS A 423 5.77 -2.52 7.75
CA CYS A 423 4.81 -3.13 6.83
C CYS A 423 4.81 -4.65 6.93
N LEU A 424 3.67 -5.22 7.25
CA LEU A 424 3.42 -6.64 7.15
C LEU A 424 2.96 -6.94 5.73
N MET A 425 3.85 -7.43 4.87
CA MET A 425 3.54 -7.65 3.45
C MET A 425 2.51 -8.73 3.23
N GLY A 426 2.44 -9.72 4.11
CA GLY A 426 1.50 -10.82 3.98
C GLY A 426 1.65 -11.54 2.63
N PRO A 427 0.57 -11.71 1.85
CA PRO A 427 0.62 -12.44 0.59
C PRO A 427 1.17 -11.62 -0.60
N CYS A 428 1.72 -10.42 -0.39
CA CYS A 428 2.12 -9.51 -1.45
C CYS A 428 3.62 -9.56 -1.74
N PHE A 429 4.01 -9.18 -2.97
CA PHE A 429 5.39 -9.09 -3.39
C PHE A 429 6.03 -7.79 -2.91
N ALA A 430 6.87 -7.81 -1.87
CA ALA A 430 7.63 -6.65 -1.40
C ALA A 430 8.64 -6.15 -2.46
N SER A 431 9.11 -7.01 -3.35
CA SER A 431 9.93 -6.62 -4.49
C SER A 431 9.22 -5.66 -5.44
N GLU A 432 7.91 -5.83 -5.61
CA GLU A 432 7.09 -5.05 -6.54
C GLU A 432 6.57 -3.75 -5.92
N GLN A 433 6.18 -3.79 -4.65
CA GLN A 433 5.61 -2.61 -3.98
C GLN A 433 5.94 -2.59 -2.48
N ARG A 434 6.66 -1.58 -2.05
CA ARG A 434 7.00 -1.33 -0.65
C ARG A 434 7.29 0.15 -0.41
N GLY A 435 7.37 0.55 0.85
CA GLY A 435 7.91 1.84 1.25
C GLY A 435 9.40 1.95 0.97
N VAL A 436 9.87 3.16 0.70
CA VAL A 436 11.25 3.43 0.29
C VAL A 436 11.91 4.55 1.07
N ALA A 437 11.18 5.21 1.98
CA ALA A 437 11.75 6.24 2.85
C ALA A 437 12.52 5.60 4.03
N ASP A 438 11.84 5.24 5.09
CA ASP A 438 12.38 4.56 6.27
C ASP A 438 11.39 3.45 6.64
N SER A 439 11.55 2.26 6.05
CA SER A 439 10.55 1.20 6.13
C SER A 439 11.17 -0.13 6.50
N LEU A 440 10.70 -0.70 7.62
CA LEU A 440 10.91 -2.11 7.94
C LEU A 440 9.81 -2.92 7.26
N VAL A 441 10.22 -3.79 6.35
CA VAL A 441 9.31 -4.68 5.61
C VAL A 441 9.43 -6.07 6.19
N ILE A 442 8.31 -6.59 6.70
CA ILE A 442 8.20 -7.95 7.20
C ILE A 442 7.55 -8.81 6.12
N ASP A 443 8.37 -9.57 5.43
CA ASP A 443 7.92 -10.54 4.43
C ASP A 443 7.35 -11.79 5.10
N SER A 444 6.37 -12.40 4.45
CA SER A 444 5.87 -13.72 4.84
C SER A 444 6.94 -14.79 4.63
N HIS A 445 6.94 -15.82 5.48
CA HIS A 445 7.71 -17.06 5.25
C HIS A 445 7.14 -17.90 4.10
N LEU A 446 5.90 -17.61 3.68
CA LEU A 446 5.24 -18.25 2.55
C LEU A 446 5.50 -17.47 1.25
N PRO A 447 5.60 -18.15 0.09
CA PRO A 447 5.77 -17.47 -1.20
C PRO A 447 4.61 -16.51 -1.47
N PRO A 448 4.89 -15.24 -1.87
CA PRO A 448 3.84 -14.28 -2.16
C PRO A 448 3.02 -14.69 -3.40
N VAL A 449 1.73 -14.39 -3.37
CA VAL A 449 0.76 -14.79 -4.42
C VAL A 449 0.02 -13.63 -5.05
N SER A 450 0.02 -12.45 -4.44
CA SER A 450 -0.73 -11.27 -4.88
C SER A 450 0.19 -10.13 -5.27
N SER A 451 0.00 -9.60 -6.46
CA SER A 451 0.81 -8.54 -7.05
C SER A 451 -0.02 -7.31 -7.41
N VAL A 452 0.63 -6.20 -7.77
CA VAL A 452 -0.01 -4.94 -8.16
C VAL A 452 -0.95 -5.14 -9.36
N PHE A 453 -0.51 -5.88 -10.37
CA PHE A 453 -1.25 -6.09 -11.62
C PHE A 453 -2.06 -7.39 -11.65
N LYS A 454 -1.86 -8.30 -10.71
CA LYS A 454 -2.60 -9.56 -10.57
C LYS A 454 -2.95 -9.81 -9.11
N THR A 455 -4.01 -9.16 -8.65
CA THR A 455 -4.51 -9.34 -7.29
C THR A 455 -5.27 -10.66 -7.17
N VAL A 456 -4.86 -11.49 -6.20
CA VAL A 456 -5.58 -12.72 -5.81
C VAL A 456 -6.66 -12.35 -4.78
N ARG A 457 -7.75 -13.10 -4.75
CA ARG A 457 -8.87 -12.92 -3.80
C ARG A 457 -9.38 -14.28 -3.36
N GLY A 458 -10.09 -14.29 -2.23
CA GLY A 458 -10.83 -15.47 -1.76
C GLY A 458 -9.99 -16.58 -1.15
N ILE A 459 -8.70 -16.33 -0.84
CA ILE A 459 -7.87 -17.26 -0.05
C ILE A 459 -7.84 -16.84 1.42
N ASP A 460 -7.70 -17.80 2.30
CA ASP A 460 -7.28 -17.52 3.69
C ASP A 460 -5.79 -17.17 3.68
N ALA A 461 -5.50 -15.94 4.04
CA ALA A 461 -4.13 -15.43 4.07
C ALA A 461 -3.58 -15.27 5.50
N SER A 462 -4.24 -15.81 6.52
CA SER A 462 -3.82 -15.66 7.92
C SER A 462 -2.41 -16.17 8.17
N ALA A 463 -2.03 -17.31 7.58
CA ALA A 463 -0.70 -17.88 7.68
C ALA A 463 0.42 -17.00 7.10
N PHE A 464 0.10 -16.12 6.15
CA PHE A 464 1.08 -15.17 5.60
C PHE A 464 1.48 -14.07 6.59
N PHE A 465 0.77 -13.93 7.69
CA PHE A 465 1.02 -12.93 8.73
C PHE A 465 1.57 -13.53 10.02
N GLU A 466 1.98 -14.80 10.01
CA GLU A 466 2.68 -15.40 11.12
C GLU A 466 4.05 -14.75 11.28
N LEU A 467 4.35 -14.31 12.51
CA LEU A 467 5.61 -13.67 12.85
C LEU A 467 6.53 -14.67 13.53
N SER A 468 7.74 -14.84 12.99
CA SER A 468 8.83 -15.56 13.63
C SER A 468 9.39 -14.76 14.81
N GLU A 469 10.17 -15.40 15.67
CA GLU A 469 10.91 -14.70 16.73
C GLU A 469 11.86 -13.63 16.17
N GLN A 470 12.49 -13.90 15.03
CA GLN A 470 13.33 -12.92 14.35
C GLN A 470 12.52 -11.71 13.87
N ASN A 471 11.32 -11.90 13.28
CA ASN A 471 10.46 -10.79 12.90
C ASN A 471 10.08 -9.91 14.10
N LEU A 472 9.77 -10.53 15.25
CA LEU A 472 9.44 -9.82 16.47
C LEU A 472 10.65 -9.04 17.01
N ALA A 473 11.85 -9.65 16.99
CA ALA A 473 13.09 -8.97 17.37
C ALA A 473 13.42 -7.79 16.45
N ASP A 474 13.24 -7.94 15.12
CA ASP A 474 13.47 -6.87 14.15
C ASP A 474 12.49 -5.71 14.37
N ILE A 475 11.20 -6.01 14.62
CA ILE A 475 10.18 -5.00 14.95
C ILE A 475 10.58 -4.26 16.24
N GLU A 476 10.94 -4.98 17.30
CA GLU A 476 11.34 -4.37 18.58
C GLU A 476 12.58 -3.47 18.42
N ALA A 477 13.59 -3.95 17.71
CA ALA A 477 14.79 -3.17 17.41
C ALA A 477 14.47 -1.90 16.61
N PHE A 478 13.60 -2.01 15.62
CA PHE A 478 13.17 -0.90 14.78
C PHE A 478 12.42 0.17 15.59
N VAL A 479 11.53 -0.24 16.50
CA VAL A 479 10.81 0.67 17.42
C VAL A 479 11.80 1.32 18.40
N LYS A 480 12.68 0.53 19.02
CA LYS A 480 13.66 1.00 20.00
C LYS A 480 14.57 2.11 19.46
N VAL A 481 15.08 1.95 18.25
CA VAL A 481 15.94 2.98 17.61
C VAL A 481 15.20 4.30 17.46
N ARG A 482 13.93 4.28 17.06
CA ARG A 482 13.13 5.50 16.87
C ARG A 482 12.70 6.11 18.21
N TYR A 483 12.43 5.28 19.20
CA TYR A 483 12.14 5.73 20.55
C TYR A 483 13.34 6.45 21.18
N ILE A 484 14.55 5.88 21.09
CA ILE A 484 15.78 6.53 21.56
C ILE A 484 16.02 7.86 20.83
N SER A 485 15.84 7.87 19.51
CA SER A 485 15.97 9.10 18.71
C SER A 485 14.94 10.16 19.07
N TYR A 486 13.75 9.77 19.50
CA TYR A 486 12.74 10.68 20.01
C TYR A 486 13.16 11.28 21.35
N LEU A 487 13.58 10.48 22.33
CA LEU A 487 14.03 10.95 23.64
C LEU A 487 15.20 11.93 23.54
N SER A 488 16.19 11.65 22.67
CA SER A 488 17.34 12.54 22.48
C SER A 488 17.00 13.91 21.86
N ARG A 489 15.82 14.07 21.26
CA ARG A 489 15.34 15.37 20.79
C ARG A 489 14.70 16.18 21.91
N GLU A 490 14.03 15.55 22.86
CA GLU A 490 13.44 16.23 24.03
C GLU A 490 14.54 16.82 24.94
N ASP A 491 15.65 16.10 25.14
CA ASP A 491 16.77 16.59 25.95
C ASP A 491 17.43 17.87 25.37
N ASN A 492 17.37 18.08 24.04
CA ASN A 492 17.88 19.29 23.38
C ASN A 492 16.93 20.50 23.45
N PHE A 493 15.69 20.36 23.91
CA PHE A 493 14.75 21.47 24.15
C PHE A 493 14.76 21.96 25.60
N LEU A 494 15.44 21.25 26.51
CA LEU A 494 15.55 21.59 27.92
C LEU A 494 16.87 22.30 28.28
N CYS A 495 17.76 22.49 27.33
CA CYS A 495 19.00 23.30 27.41
C CYS A 495 18.84 24.60 26.59
#